data_8fb090293904baf3b26097bcdf62be51
#
_entry.id   8fb090293904baf3b26097bcdf62be51
#
_cell.length_a   1.000
_cell.length_b   1.000
_cell.length_c   1.000
_cell.angle_alpha   90.00
_cell.angle_beta   90.00
_cell.angle_gamma   90.00
#
_symmetry.space_group_name_H-M   'P 1'
#
loop_
_entity.id
_entity.type
_entity.pdbx_description
1 polymer ?
#
loop_
_entity_poly.entity_id
_entity_poly.type
_entity_poly.pdbx_seq_one_letter_code
_entity_poly.pdbx_strand_id
1 'polypeptide(L)'
;LLIVLICCEAEQDSYPVKGTVRSLDEGQSRITIAHDTIPGLMMPMVMPFPVLDQDEFSRLSIGDSVHFQFVWSDTLPYARRFEIIGQGHIPEDDEFFSDEFSELQIGKYFDDVTLLTLDSNKVSLSDSDGRYRFISYIFTRCPMPNMCPAVVMKTNYLVDKFSRSDMIDFILVSFDHKYDKP
;
A
#
# COMPACT_ATOMS: atom_id res chain seq x y z
N LEU A 1 -37.47 21.92 29.56
CA LEU A 1 -36.46 20.88 29.71
C LEU A 1 -35.65 20.83 28.42
N LEU A 2 -34.42 21.39 28.45
CA LEU A 2 -33.51 21.43 27.29
C LEU A 2 -32.70 20.13 27.33
N ILE A 3 -32.96 19.20 26.39
CA ILE A 3 -32.18 18.00 26.23
C ILE A 3 -30.98 18.35 25.31
N VAL A 4 -29.79 18.45 25.89
CA VAL A 4 -28.53 18.57 25.14
C VAL A 4 -28.13 17.17 24.71
N LEU A 5 -28.31 16.84 23.45
CA LEU A 5 -27.74 15.64 22.84
C LEU A 5 -26.24 15.88 22.67
N ILE A 6 -25.45 15.31 23.57
CA ILE A 6 -23.98 15.20 23.40
C ILE A 6 -23.77 14.10 22.36
N CYS A 7 -23.48 14.51 21.13
CA CYS A 7 -23.01 13.59 20.10
C CYS A 7 -21.56 13.22 20.49
N CYS A 8 -21.36 12.00 21.01
CA CYS A 8 -20.02 11.42 21.16
C CYS A 8 -19.54 11.05 19.76
N GLU A 9 -18.73 11.91 19.13
CA GLU A 9 -17.91 11.47 18.00
C GLU A 9 -16.92 10.44 18.53
N ALA A 10 -16.95 9.25 17.95
CA ALA A 10 -15.93 8.24 18.23
C ALA A 10 -14.56 8.84 17.90
N GLU A 11 -13.64 8.83 18.84
CA GLU A 11 -12.28 9.31 18.68
C GLU A 11 -11.59 8.44 17.63
N GLN A 12 -11.44 8.97 16.41
CA GLN A 12 -10.74 8.28 15.34
C GLN A 12 -9.24 8.48 15.54
N ASP A 13 -8.47 7.39 15.49
CA ASP A 13 -7.03 7.46 15.54
C ASP A 13 -6.51 8.33 14.38
N SER A 14 -5.74 9.34 14.71
CA SER A 14 -5.15 10.22 13.72
C SER A 14 -3.66 10.40 13.95
N TYR A 15 -2.90 10.37 12.86
CA TYR A 15 -1.44 10.38 12.87
C TYR A 15 -0.95 11.60 12.12
N PRO A 16 -0.04 12.42 12.72
CA PRO A 16 0.62 13.49 11.99
C PRO A 16 1.62 12.90 11.01
N VAL A 17 1.53 13.29 9.76
CA VAL A 17 2.33 12.77 8.67
C VAL A 17 2.97 13.91 7.89
N LYS A 18 4.18 13.66 7.39
CA LYS A 18 4.90 14.53 6.46
C LYS A 18 5.12 13.79 5.16
N GLY A 19 5.18 14.52 4.06
CA GLY A 19 5.50 13.90 2.78
C GLY A 19 5.51 14.88 1.63
N THR A 20 5.79 14.36 0.44
CA THR A 20 5.81 15.12 -0.81
C THR A 20 4.75 14.57 -1.75
N VAL A 21 3.93 15.45 -2.31
CA VAL A 21 2.90 15.11 -3.29
C VAL A 21 3.54 14.63 -4.59
N ARG A 22 3.13 13.44 -5.06
CA ARG A 22 3.65 12.81 -6.29
C ARG A 22 2.66 12.86 -7.44
N SER A 23 1.39 12.63 -7.17
CA SER A 23 0.34 12.72 -8.18
C SER A 23 -1.01 13.07 -7.56
N LEU A 24 -1.91 13.57 -8.40
CA LEU A 24 -3.28 13.93 -8.04
C LEU A 24 -4.22 13.17 -8.97
N ASP A 25 -5.18 12.45 -8.40
CA ASP A 25 -6.29 11.81 -9.12
C ASP A 25 -7.58 12.56 -8.80
N GLU A 26 -7.94 13.51 -9.67
CA GLU A 26 -9.15 14.33 -9.51
C GLU A 26 -10.43 13.49 -9.58
N GLY A 27 -10.43 12.43 -10.38
CA GLY A 27 -11.61 11.57 -10.57
C GLY A 27 -12.00 10.78 -9.32
N GLN A 28 -11.01 10.47 -8.47
CA GLN A 28 -11.20 9.72 -7.23
C GLN A 28 -10.95 10.55 -5.97
N SER A 29 -10.64 11.84 -6.09
CA SER A 29 -10.21 12.71 -4.99
C SER A 29 -9.11 12.05 -4.15
N ARG A 30 -8.10 11.51 -4.82
CA ARG A 30 -6.94 10.85 -4.21
C ARG A 30 -5.66 11.58 -4.52
N ILE A 31 -4.79 11.64 -3.52
CA ILE A 31 -3.47 12.22 -3.63
C ILE A 31 -2.42 11.16 -3.31
N THR A 32 -1.48 10.94 -4.21
CA THR A 32 -0.35 10.05 -3.95
C THR A 32 0.76 10.85 -3.30
N ILE A 33 1.20 10.42 -2.13
CA ILE A 33 2.23 11.09 -1.32
C ILE A 33 3.37 10.11 -1.02
N ALA A 34 4.61 10.56 -1.25
CA ALA A 34 5.78 9.94 -0.67
C ALA A 34 5.87 10.41 0.79
N HIS A 35 5.40 9.61 1.72
CA HIS A 35 5.35 9.99 3.13
C HIS A 35 6.52 9.44 3.92
N ASP A 36 6.90 10.17 4.96
CA ASP A 36 7.88 9.74 5.95
C ASP A 36 7.30 8.61 6.83
N THR A 37 8.16 8.05 7.69
CA THR A 37 7.71 7.07 8.69
C THR A 37 6.55 7.63 9.51
N ILE A 38 5.47 6.87 9.60
CA ILE A 38 4.38 7.10 10.56
C ILE A 38 4.67 6.21 11.79
N PRO A 39 5.13 6.79 12.91
CA PRO A 39 5.58 5.99 14.04
C PRO A 39 4.50 5.04 14.56
N GLY A 40 4.88 3.77 14.71
CA GLY A 40 3.96 2.72 15.18
C GLY A 40 2.96 2.22 14.14
N LEU A 41 2.91 2.81 12.94
CA LEU A 41 1.96 2.46 11.91
C LEU A 41 2.63 2.01 10.60
N MET A 42 3.43 2.85 9.94
CA MET A 42 3.98 2.57 8.61
C MET A 42 5.42 3.06 8.45
N MET A 43 6.17 2.36 7.62
CA MET A 43 7.48 2.82 7.11
C MET A 43 7.29 3.90 6.03
N PRO A 44 8.34 4.65 5.63
CA PRO A 44 8.27 5.55 4.49
C PRO A 44 7.85 4.77 3.24
N MET A 45 6.88 5.29 2.52
CA MET A 45 6.44 4.71 1.25
C MET A 45 5.67 5.73 0.40
N VAL A 46 5.42 5.38 -0.84
CA VAL A 46 4.58 6.15 -1.73
C VAL A 46 3.23 5.46 -1.81
N MET A 47 2.16 6.13 -1.38
CA MET A 47 0.83 5.55 -1.39
C MET A 47 -0.27 6.59 -1.64
N PRO A 48 -1.43 6.15 -2.17
CA PRO A 48 -2.56 7.04 -2.36
C PRO A 48 -3.34 7.27 -1.04
N PHE A 49 -3.70 8.52 -0.80
CA PHE A 49 -4.57 8.93 0.30
C PHE A 49 -5.86 9.54 -0.25
N PRO A 50 -7.03 9.03 0.12
CA PRO A 50 -8.29 9.71 -0.14
C PRO A 50 -8.32 11.06 0.60
N VAL A 51 -8.82 12.10 -0.05
CA VAL A 51 -9.07 13.41 0.53
C VAL A 51 -10.55 13.70 0.43
N LEU A 52 -11.23 13.82 1.57
CA LEU A 52 -12.69 13.99 1.60
C LEU A 52 -13.12 15.43 1.36
N ASP A 53 -12.25 16.38 1.71
CA ASP A 53 -12.50 17.81 1.53
C ASP A 53 -11.96 18.27 0.18
N GLN A 54 -12.88 18.67 -0.71
CA GLN A 54 -12.53 19.11 -2.06
C GLN A 54 -11.77 20.46 -2.07
N ASP A 55 -12.02 21.31 -1.08
CA ASP A 55 -11.30 22.58 -0.97
C ASP A 55 -9.85 22.36 -0.53
N GLU A 56 -9.61 21.36 0.34
CA GLU A 56 -8.25 20.93 0.68
C GLU A 56 -7.55 20.33 -0.53
N PHE A 57 -8.22 19.42 -1.26
CA PHE A 57 -7.68 18.76 -2.43
C PHE A 57 -7.25 19.75 -3.51
N SER A 58 -8.10 20.74 -3.82
CA SER A 58 -7.88 21.71 -4.92
C SER A 58 -6.69 22.65 -4.69
N ARG A 59 -6.23 22.78 -3.46
CA ARG A 59 -5.07 23.65 -3.10
C ARG A 59 -3.73 22.94 -3.26
N LEU A 60 -3.72 21.64 -3.43
CA LEU A 60 -2.51 20.82 -3.48
C LEU A 60 -1.99 20.71 -4.92
N SER A 61 -0.68 20.70 -5.04
CA SER A 61 0.02 20.59 -6.32
C SER A 61 1.11 19.51 -6.24
N ILE A 62 1.43 18.93 -7.38
CA ILE A 62 2.56 17.98 -7.48
C ILE A 62 3.84 18.71 -7.07
N GLY A 63 4.62 18.09 -6.20
CA GLY A 63 5.85 18.65 -5.64
C GLY A 63 5.66 19.35 -4.30
N ASP A 64 4.43 19.62 -3.86
CA ASP A 64 4.23 20.22 -2.55
C ASP A 64 4.78 19.32 -1.44
N SER A 65 5.57 19.92 -0.56
CA SER A 65 5.93 19.33 0.72
C SER A 65 4.83 19.67 1.72
N VAL A 66 4.22 18.64 2.31
CA VAL A 66 3.02 18.82 3.13
C VAL A 66 3.14 18.17 4.50
N HIS A 67 2.53 18.83 5.49
CA HIS A 67 2.11 18.17 6.73
C HIS A 67 0.61 17.92 6.63
N PHE A 68 0.17 16.77 7.12
CA PHE A 68 -1.25 16.42 7.12
C PHE A 68 -1.57 15.45 8.25
N GLN A 69 -2.85 15.22 8.48
CA GLN A 69 -3.31 14.18 9.39
C GLN A 69 -3.86 13.00 8.60
N PHE A 70 -3.27 11.84 8.82
CA PHE A 70 -3.81 10.58 8.36
C PHE A 70 -4.79 10.05 9.42
N VAL A 71 -6.05 9.93 9.05
CA VAL A 71 -7.11 9.41 9.91
C VAL A 71 -7.31 7.94 9.61
N TRP A 72 -7.10 7.15 10.64
CA TRP A 72 -7.37 5.72 10.57
C TRP A 72 -8.86 5.47 10.76
N SER A 73 -9.48 4.78 9.81
CA SER A 73 -10.88 4.40 9.87
C SER A 73 -11.04 2.97 9.37
N ASP A 74 -11.89 2.20 10.02
CA ASP A 74 -12.19 0.81 9.62
C ASP A 74 -12.87 0.73 8.25
N THR A 75 -13.53 1.80 7.83
CA THR A 75 -14.25 1.84 6.56
C THR A 75 -13.40 2.40 5.43
N LEU A 76 -12.85 3.60 5.60
CA LEU A 76 -12.03 4.29 4.61
C LEU A 76 -11.03 5.19 5.33
N PRO A 77 -9.75 4.81 5.41
CA PRO A 77 -8.72 5.71 5.90
C PRO A 77 -8.56 6.88 4.92
N TYR A 78 -8.33 8.11 5.45
CA TYR A 78 -8.25 9.31 4.64
C TYR A 78 -7.28 10.34 5.21
N ALA A 79 -6.88 11.30 4.38
CA ALA A 79 -6.03 12.41 4.77
C ALA A 79 -6.84 13.71 4.88
N ARG A 80 -6.46 14.55 5.83
CA ARG A 80 -7.07 15.87 6.06
C ARG A 80 -6.09 16.85 6.70
N ARG A 81 -6.48 18.12 6.78
CA ARG A 81 -5.73 19.21 7.43
C ARG A 81 -4.35 19.40 6.81
N PHE A 82 -4.33 19.51 5.48
CA PHE A 82 -3.09 19.73 4.76
C PHE A 82 -2.54 21.14 5.00
N GLU A 83 -1.27 21.19 5.37
CA GLU A 83 -0.47 22.41 5.46
C GLU A 83 0.68 22.27 4.47
N ILE A 84 0.74 23.15 3.47
CA ILE A 84 1.84 23.21 2.50
C ILE A 84 2.99 23.95 3.18
N ILE A 85 4.11 23.26 3.38
CA ILE A 85 5.29 23.79 4.08
C ILE A 85 6.42 24.17 3.12
N GLY A 86 6.28 23.92 1.83
CA GLY A 86 7.26 24.26 0.81
C GLY A 86 7.16 23.36 -0.41
N GLN A 87 8.24 23.35 -1.18
CA GLN A 87 8.40 22.41 -2.30
C GLN A 87 9.32 21.28 -1.87
N GLY A 88 8.86 20.08 -2.06
CA GLY A 88 9.63 18.86 -1.84
C GLY A 88 10.48 18.52 -3.07
N HIS A 89 11.50 17.74 -2.85
CA HIS A 89 12.29 17.18 -3.94
C HIS A 89 11.53 16.01 -4.57
N ILE A 90 11.25 16.11 -5.87
CA ILE A 90 10.85 14.97 -6.68
C ILE A 90 12.12 14.47 -7.34
N PRO A 91 12.63 13.26 -7.04
CA PRO A 91 13.76 12.70 -7.76
C PRO A 91 13.45 12.68 -9.26
N GLU A 92 14.36 13.18 -10.08
CA GLU A 92 14.21 13.14 -11.55
C GLU A 92 14.22 11.70 -12.06
N ASP A 93 14.93 10.83 -11.33
CA ASP A 93 14.96 9.38 -11.52
C ASP A 93 14.20 8.73 -10.35
N ASP A 94 12.88 8.89 -10.30
CA ASP A 94 12.09 8.05 -9.40
C ASP A 94 12.07 6.64 -10.00
N GLU A 95 13.15 5.86 -9.72
CA GLU A 95 13.30 4.47 -10.18
C GLU A 95 12.05 3.63 -9.88
N PHE A 96 11.24 4.07 -8.93
CA PHE A 96 9.98 3.43 -8.59
C PHE A 96 8.83 3.75 -9.56
N PHE A 97 8.95 4.83 -10.34
CA PHE A 97 7.99 5.27 -11.37
C PHE A 97 8.65 5.52 -12.73
N SER A 98 9.92 5.12 -12.89
CA SER A 98 10.57 5.20 -14.20
C SER A 98 9.88 4.23 -15.15
N ASP A 99 9.86 4.58 -16.45
CA ASP A 99 9.33 3.71 -17.53
C ASP A 99 10.01 2.32 -17.58
N GLU A 100 11.07 2.10 -16.79
CA GLU A 100 11.77 0.81 -16.64
C GLU A 100 10.92 -0.20 -15.86
N PHE A 101 9.97 0.26 -15.01
CA PHE A 101 8.85 -0.54 -14.53
C PHE A 101 7.65 -0.46 -15.47
N SER A 102 7.89 -0.60 -16.78
CA SER A 102 6.78 -0.78 -17.70
C SER A 102 5.95 -1.96 -17.21
N GLU A 103 4.65 -1.71 -16.97
CA GLU A 103 3.71 -2.76 -16.59
C GLU A 103 3.93 -3.96 -17.51
N LEU A 104 4.19 -5.13 -16.92
CA LEU A 104 4.36 -6.36 -17.67
C LEU A 104 3.12 -6.54 -18.54
N GLN A 105 3.29 -6.38 -19.85
CA GLN A 105 2.20 -6.55 -20.78
C GLN A 105 1.77 -8.01 -20.79
N ILE A 106 0.45 -8.23 -20.82
CA ILE A 106 -0.12 -9.58 -20.97
C ILE A 106 0.55 -10.30 -22.13
N GLY A 107 1.05 -11.52 -21.87
CA GLY A 107 1.72 -12.36 -22.86
C GLY A 107 3.25 -12.18 -22.93
N LYS A 108 3.85 -11.32 -22.11
CA LYS A 108 5.31 -11.31 -21.95
C LYS A 108 5.78 -12.27 -20.87
N TYR A 109 6.98 -12.79 -21.07
CA TYR A 109 7.61 -13.63 -20.07
C TYR A 109 8.05 -12.79 -18.87
N PHE A 110 7.85 -13.36 -17.70
CA PHE A 110 8.35 -12.82 -16.44
C PHE A 110 9.80 -13.28 -16.27
N ASP A 111 10.69 -12.37 -15.87
CA ASP A 111 12.05 -12.71 -15.55
C ASP A 111 12.10 -13.66 -14.35
N ASP A 112 13.00 -14.62 -14.39
CA ASP A 112 13.14 -15.57 -13.30
C ASP A 112 13.73 -14.90 -12.07
N VAL A 113 13.09 -15.11 -10.92
CA VAL A 113 13.49 -14.53 -9.63
C VAL A 113 13.71 -15.64 -8.62
N THR A 114 14.84 -15.57 -7.93
CA THR A 114 15.14 -16.46 -6.81
C THR A 114 14.64 -15.85 -5.50
N LEU A 115 13.80 -16.58 -4.79
CA LEU A 115 13.24 -16.22 -3.50
C LEU A 115 13.79 -17.13 -2.39
N LEU A 116 13.61 -16.70 -1.13
CA LEU A 116 13.89 -17.54 0.04
C LEU A 116 12.58 -18.05 0.64
N THR A 117 12.52 -19.33 0.96
CA THR A 117 11.43 -19.89 1.75
C THR A 117 11.60 -19.57 3.22
N LEU A 118 10.58 -19.83 4.03
CA LEU A 118 10.63 -19.68 5.49
C LEU A 118 11.73 -20.53 6.15
N ASP A 119 12.17 -21.61 5.49
CA ASP A 119 13.25 -22.47 5.96
C ASP A 119 14.62 -22.07 5.37
N SER A 120 14.73 -20.85 4.83
CA SER A 120 15.96 -20.31 4.22
C SER A 120 16.45 -21.07 2.97
N ASN A 121 15.60 -21.91 2.35
CA ASN A 121 15.93 -22.57 1.10
C ASN A 121 15.70 -21.59 -0.07
N LYS A 122 16.55 -21.70 -1.09
CA LYS A 122 16.37 -20.97 -2.33
C LYS A 122 15.37 -21.69 -3.22
N VAL A 123 14.41 -20.96 -3.77
CA VAL A 123 13.45 -21.43 -4.78
C VAL A 123 13.42 -20.41 -5.92
N SER A 124 13.29 -20.91 -7.13
CA SER A 124 13.14 -20.07 -8.31
C SER A 124 11.69 -20.04 -8.77
N LEU A 125 11.23 -18.94 -9.31
CA LEU A 125 9.89 -18.91 -9.91
C LEU A 125 9.77 -19.90 -11.06
N SER A 126 10.85 -20.15 -11.81
CA SER A 126 10.92 -21.12 -12.89
C SER A 126 10.68 -22.57 -12.42
N ASP A 127 10.86 -22.89 -11.13
CA ASP A 127 10.56 -24.22 -10.58
C ASP A 127 9.08 -24.60 -10.76
N SER A 128 8.22 -23.62 -10.99
CA SER A 128 6.79 -23.80 -11.28
C SER A 128 6.43 -23.73 -12.75
N ASP A 129 7.37 -23.86 -13.68
CA ASP A 129 7.08 -23.76 -15.11
C ASP A 129 6.12 -24.85 -15.58
N GLY A 130 5.19 -24.42 -16.43
CA GLY A 130 4.08 -25.28 -16.88
C GLY A 130 2.86 -25.28 -15.96
N ARG A 131 2.89 -24.54 -14.84
CA ARG A 131 1.76 -24.35 -13.93
C ARG A 131 1.35 -22.88 -13.85
N TYR A 132 0.13 -22.62 -13.42
CA TYR A 132 -0.33 -21.28 -13.11
C TYR A 132 0.26 -20.83 -11.78
N ARG A 133 0.70 -19.57 -11.69
CA ARG A 133 1.22 -18.99 -10.46
C ARG A 133 0.29 -17.87 -10.03
N PHE A 134 -0.24 -18.01 -8.82
CA PHE A 134 -0.91 -16.90 -8.15
C PHE A 134 0.09 -16.27 -7.20
N ILE A 135 0.61 -15.08 -7.56
CA ILE A 135 1.60 -14.37 -6.77
C ILE A 135 0.94 -13.18 -6.11
N SER A 136 1.15 -12.99 -4.83
CA SER A 136 0.71 -11.80 -4.10
C SER A 136 1.79 -11.33 -3.13
N TYR A 137 1.77 -10.03 -2.85
CA TYR A 137 2.77 -9.38 -2.01
C TYR A 137 2.16 -8.98 -0.69
N ILE A 138 2.89 -9.24 0.39
CA ILE A 138 2.48 -8.90 1.76
C ILE A 138 3.67 -8.39 2.56
N PHE A 139 3.40 -7.86 3.75
CA PHE A 139 4.36 -7.76 4.83
C PHE A 139 3.65 -8.07 6.15
N THR A 140 4.33 -8.78 7.06
CA THR A 140 3.67 -9.38 8.24
C THR A 140 3.21 -8.34 9.24
N ARG A 141 3.85 -7.17 9.28
CA ARG A 141 3.51 -6.06 10.18
C ARG A 141 2.52 -5.06 9.58
N CYS A 142 1.78 -5.46 8.53
CA CYS A 142 0.75 -4.60 7.94
C CYS A 142 -0.38 -4.35 8.96
N PRO A 143 -0.59 -3.10 9.38
CA PRO A 143 -1.61 -2.80 10.38
C PRO A 143 -3.01 -2.73 9.79
N MET A 144 -3.13 -2.79 8.45
CA MET A 144 -4.38 -2.61 7.74
C MET A 144 -5.13 -3.93 7.55
N PRO A 145 -6.26 -4.17 8.27
CA PRO A 145 -7.00 -5.44 8.20
C PRO A 145 -7.45 -5.79 6.78
N ASN A 146 -7.78 -4.75 6.00
CA ASN A 146 -8.31 -4.88 4.64
C ASN A 146 -7.21 -5.03 3.56
N MET A 147 -5.93 -5.03 3.95
CA MET A 147 -4.79 -5.22 3.03
C MET A 147 -4.14 -6.58 3.25
N CYS A 148 -2.92 -6.64 3.79
CA CYS A 148 -2.18 -7.89 3.89
C CYS A 148 -2.92 -9.00 4.65
N PRO A 149 -3.59 -8.77 5.79
CA PRO A 149 -4.39 -9.79 6.43
C PRO A 149 -5.52 -10.32 5.54
N ALA A 150 -6.22 -9.42 4.82
CA ALA A 150 -7.26 -9.83 3.88
C ALA A 150 -6.70 -10.60 2.68
N VAL A 151 -5.50 -10.24 2.18
CA VAL A 151 -4.80 -10.99 1.13
C VAL A 151 -4.52 -12.41 1.61
N VAL A 152 -3.95 -12.58 2.81
CA VAL A 152 -3.66 -13.90 3.39
C VAL A 152 -4.94 -14.73 3.53
N MET A 153 -6.01 -14.16 4.07
CA MET A 153 -7.30 -14.87 4.21
C MET A 153 -7.88 -15.29 2.86
N LYS A 154 -7.86 -14.41 1.86
CA LYS A 154 -8.36 -14.71 0.51
C LYS A 154 -7.48 -15.76 -0.18
N THR A 155 -6.17 -15.70 0.00
CA THR A 155 -5.25 -16.71 -0.55
C THR A 155 -5.50 -18.06 0.08
N ASN A 156 -5.66 -18.16 1.41
CA ASN A 156 -6.00 -19.41 2.08
C ASN A 156 -7.33 -20.00 1.56
N TYR A 157 -8.36 -19.16 1.39
CA TYR A 157 -9.61 -19.62 0.77
C TYR A 157 -9.41 -20.18 -0.64
N LEU A 158 -8.56 -19.55 -1.46
CA LEU A 158 -8.26 -20.04 -2.81
C LEU A 158 -7.45 -21.36 -2.77
N VAL A 159 -6.47 -21.45 -1.87
CA VAL A 159 -5.70 -22.71 -1.66
C VAL A 159 -6.65 -23.85 -1.33
N ASP A 160 -7.57 -23.67 -0.39
CA ASP A 160 -8.56 -24.69 -0.02
C ASP A 160 -9.45 -25.07 -1.21
N LYS A 161 -9.93 -24.07 -1.94
CA LYS A 161 -10.81 -24.25 -3.10
C LYS A 161 -10.13 -25.03 -4.23
N PHE A 162 -8.84 -24.80 -4.45
CA PHE A 162 -8.04 -25.39 -5.52
C PHE A 162 -7.10 -26.49 -5.03
N SER A 163 -7.26 -26.98 -3.79
CA SER A 163 -6.40 -27.99 -3.16
C SER A 163 -6.27 -29.32 -3.94
N ARG A 164 -7.18 -29.58 -4.88
CA ARG A 164 -7.14 -30.78 -5.76
C ARG A 164 -6.48 -30.50 -7.12
N SER A 165 -5.98 -29.33 -7.35
CA SER A 165 -5.39 -28.92 -8.62
C SER A 165 -3.87 -28.86 -8.50
N ASP A 166 -3.18 -29.73 -9.18
CA ASP A 166 -1.71 -29.71 -9.26
C ASP A 166 -1.21 -28.65 -10.27
N MET A 167 -2.13 -27.88 -10.85
CA MET A 167 -1.84 -26.91 -11.91
C MET A 167 -1.62 -25.47 -11.40
N ILE A 168 -1.83 -25.21 -10.10
CA ILE A 168 -1.77 -23.85 -9.55
C ILE A 168 -0.87 -23.82 -8.32
N ASP A 169 0.12 -22.92 -8.35
CA ASP A 169 0.94 -22.59 -7.20
C ASP A 169 0.51 -21.26 -6.61
N PHE A 170 0.40 -21.21 -5.29
CA PHE A 170 0.10 -19.99 -4.54
C PHE A 170 1.36 -19.53 -3.82
N ILE A 171 1.82 -18.33 -4.15
CA ILE A 171 3.07 -17.76 -3.67
C ILE A 171 2.77 -16.43 -2.99
N LEU A 172 3.01 -16.35 -1.69
CA LEU A 172 2.99 -15.08 -0.96
C LEU A 172 4.41 -14.63 -0.73
N VAL A 173 4.75 -13.46 -1.25
CA VAL A 173 6.09 -12.88 -1.15
C VAL A 173 6.05 -11.73 -0.16
N SER A 174 6.85 -11.79 0.91
CA SER A 174 7.07 -10.63 1.74
C SER A 174 8.14 -9.72 1.13
N PHE A 175 7.85 -8.42 1.08
CA PHE A 175 8.79 -7.40 0.64
C PHE A 175 9.44 -6.64 1.80
N ASP A 176 9.07 -6.92 3.06
CA ASP A 176 9.70 -6.31 4.24
C ASP A 176 10.97 -7.08 4.65
N HIS A 177 11.97 -7.10 3.77
CA HIS A 177 13.23 -7.82 3.94
C HIS A 177 13.99 -7.50 5.24
N LYS A 178 13.64 -6.42 5.90
CA LYS A 178 14.27 -6.00 7.17
C LYS A 178 13.75 -6.80 8.36
N TYR A 179 12.45 -7.12 8.36
CA TYR A 179 11.76 -7.74 9.49
C TYR A 179 11.25 -9.15 9.17
N ASP A 180 10.73 -9.36 7.98
CA ASP A 180 10.21 -10.64 7.53
C ASP A 180 11.36 -11.49 6.98
N LYS A 181 12.07 -12.15 7.88
CA LYS A 181 13.21 -13.01 7.57
C LYS A 181 12.88 -14.45 7.88
N PRO A 182 13.46 -15.40 7.11
CA PRO A 182 13.44 -16.82 7.48
C PRO A 182 14.09 -17.06 8.83
#